data_d5733793379694efd152ff1e25bd543e
#
_entry.id   d5733793379694efd152ff1e25bd543e
#
_cell.length_a   1.000
_cell.length_b   1.000
_cell.length_c   1.000
_cell.angle_alpha   90.00
_cell.angle_beta   90.00
_cell.angle_gamma   90.00
#
_symmetry.space_group_name_H-M   'P 1'
#
loop_
_entity.id
_entity.type
_entity.pdbx_description
1 polymer ?
#
loop_
_entity_poly.entity_id
_entity_poly.type
_entity_poly.pdbx_seq_one_letter_code
_entity_poly.pdbx_strand_id
1 'polypeptide(L)'
;MEEVAADRSYDTWFNRTNERLATFGTAVLYMVSDRAKALIKLAHTGLGCPSIPDLFHLSHDLAKGYSLVIFGRLRQAKQALEQAKQGLEKLQKHTPTEPEQVARAQGWVSACATPVHHWQGVGRAWRQHLANLSRILHPWRLADSICQTSKEVEEQLRAELQAIEALFETNGLPMKRDTLAKVQRQIGGISVLVDCWWQTVRQDLTQLAMTPRWAQWAEDLLLPRAYWHEQLRRTRHPEQKAQIACVLQAVEAAFERHPCTRKLKPEVLAGLERVGGGACPGVSAGVFGG
;
A
#
# COMPACT_ATOMS: atom_id res chain seq x y z
N MET A 1 -1.25 -17.86 15.01
CA MET A 1 -1.52 -19.33 14.96
C MET A 1 -2.23 -19.57 13.62
N GLU A 2 -1.55 -20.24 12.69
CA GLU A 2 -2.16 -20.65 11.42
C GLU A 2 -2.95 -21.93 11.66
N GLU A 3 -4.26 -21.86 11.58
CA GLU A 3 -5.11 -23.06 11.59
C GLU A 3 -5.42 -23.46 10.14
N VAL A 4 -4.94 -24.60 9.74
CA VAL A 4 -5.32 -25.20 8.45
C VAL A 4 -6.71 -25.79 8.60
N ALA A 5 -7.72 -25.22 7.95
CA ALA A 5 -9.06 -25.77 7.92
C ALA A 5 -9.11 -27.02 7.03
N ALA A 6 -9.85 -28.06 7.44
CA ALA A 6 -10.05 -29.27 6.65
C ALA A 6 -10.79 -28.98 5.31
N ASP A 7 -11.65 -27.99 5.31
CA ASP A 7 -12.30 -27.45 4.12
C ASP A 7 -12.46 -25.91 4.23
N ARG A 8 -12.90 -25.26 3.14
CA ARG A 8 -13.14 -23.82 3.08
C ARG A 8 -14.63 -23.48 3.06
N SER A 9 -15.48 -24.34 3.65
CA SER A 9 -16.93 -24.12 3.71
C SER A 9 -17.31 -23.00 4.68
N TYR A 10 -18.51 -22.46 4.48
CA TYR A 10 -19.09 -21.49 5.40
C TYR A 10 -19.22 -22.05 6.82
N ASP A 11 -19.71 -23.29 6.95
CA ASP A 11 -19.98 -23.88 8.26
C ASP A 11 -18.70 -24.09 9.07
N THR A 12 -17.62 -24.52 8.41
CA THR A 12 -16.31 -24.65 9.05
C THR A 12 -15.80 -23.32 9.58
N TRP A 13 -15.88 -22.26 8.76
CA TRP A 13 -15.46 -20.92 9.20
C TRP A 13 -16.36 -20.34 10.28
N PHE A 14 -17.68 -20.53 10.15
CA PHE A 14 -18.65 -20.04 11.12
C PHE A 14 -18.43 -20.65 12.51
N ASN A 15 -18.34 -21.97 12.60
CA ASN A 15 -18.13 -22.68 13.87
C ASN A 15 -16.82 -22.24 14.54
N ARG A 16 -15.71 -22.22 13.81
CA ARG A 16 -14.40 -21.81 14.33
C ARG A 16 -14.38 -20.36 14.80
N THR A 17 -15.00 -19.47 14.04
CA THR A 17 -15.02 -18.04 14.38
C THR A 17 -15.88 -17.82 15.63
N ASN A 18 -17.04 -18.45 15.73
CA ASN A 18 -17.91 -18.33 16.89
C ASN A 18 -17.28 -18.90 18.15
N GLU A 19 -16.63 -20.05 18.08
CA GLU A 19 -15.89 -20.62 19.22
C GLU A 19 -14.84 -19.63 19.75
N ARG A 20 -14.09 -19.00 18.86
CA ARG A 20 -13.09 -17.99 19.23
C ARG A 20 -13.71 -16.72 19.80
N LEU A 21 -14.73 -16.17 19.15
CA LEU A 21 -15.41 -14.94 19.59
C LEU A 21 -16.09 -15.14 20.95
N ALA A 22 -16.68 -16.29 21.20
CA ALA A 22 -17.25 -16.63 22.50
C ALA A 22 -16.19 -16.59 23.62
N THR A 23 -14.96 -16.97 23.31
CA THR A 23 -13.84 -16.92 24.27
C THR A 23 -13.43 -15.49 24.63
N PHE A 24 -13.56 -14.55 23.70
CA PHE A 24 -13.12 -13.15 23.91
C PHE A 24 -14.24 -12.19 24.32
N GLY A 25 -15.50 -12.57 24.18
CA GLY A 25 -16.65 -11.71 24.49
C GLY A 25 -16.70 -10.41 23.67
N THR A 26 -16.12 -10.42 22.45
CA THR A 26 -15.98 -9.23 21.60
C THR A 26 -16.91 -9.29 20.40
N ALA A 27 -17.40 -8.13 19.95
CA ALA A 27 -18.13 -7.99 18.70
C ALA A 27 -17.18 -7.75 17.52
N VAL A 28 -17.49 -8.31 16.35
CA VAL A 28 -16.74 -8.09 15.12
C VAL A 28 -17.28 -6.85 14.42
N LEU A 29 -16.48 -5.82 14.27
CA LEU A 29 -16.86 -4.59 13.59
C LEU A 29 -16.84 -4.73 12.06
N TYR A 30 -15.87 -5.45 11.52
CA TYR A 30 -15.74 -5.74 10.09
C TYR A 30 -14.83 -6.94 9.87
N MET A 31 -14.93 -7.54 8.70
CA MET A 31 -14.10 -8.67 8.29
C MET A 31 -13.34 -8.35 6.99
N VAL A 32 -12.02 -8.43 7.03
CA VAL A 32 -11.18 -8.30 5.83
C VAL A 32 -10.87 -9.69 5.26
N SER A 33 -11.10 -9.90 3.96
CA SER A 33 -10.88 -11.21 3.34
C SER A 33 -10.57 -11.10 1.82
N ASP A 34 -10.10 -12.21 1.25
CA ASP A 34 -9.91 -12.41 -0.20
C ASP A 34 -11.21 -12.44 -1.00
N ARG A 35 -12.35 -12.20 -0.36
CA ARG A 35 -13.70 -12.25 -0.95
C ARG A 35 -14.12 -13.63 -1.46
N ALA A 36 -13.59 -14.71 -0.89
CA ALA A 36 -14.18 -16.04 -1.10
C ALA A 36 -15.65 -16.05 -0.65
N LYS A 37 -16.53 -16.69 -1.43
CA LYS A 37 -18.00 -16.67 -1.18
C LYS A 37 -18.37 -17.09 0.24
N ALA A 38 -17.67 -18.08 0.79
CA ALA A 38 -17.86 -18.54 2.16
C ALA A 38 -17.54 -17.45 3.19
N LEU A 39 -16.47 -16.68 2.98
CA LEU A 39 -16.05 -15.59 3.87
C LEU A 39 -16.96 -14.38 3.77
N ILE A 40 -17.46 -14.05 2.57
CA ILE A 40 -18.49 -13.01 2.40
C ILE A 40 -19.77 -13.38 3.15
N LYS A 41 -20.22 -14.63 3.00
CA LYS A 41 -21.39 -15.14 3.72
C LYS A 41 -21.17 -15.14 5.23
N LEU A 42 -19.97 -15.51 5.68
CA LEU A 42 -19.59 -15.46 7.09
C LEU A 42 -19.71 -14.03 7.64
N ALA A 43 -19.14 -13.04 6.97
CA ALA A 43 -19.23 -11.65 7.40
C ALA A 43 -20.70 -11.19 7.53
N HIS A 44 -21.48 -11.33 6.47
CA HIS A 44 -22.85 -10.78 6.42
C HIS A 44 -23.86 -11.60 7.22
N THR A 45 -23.86 -12.93 7.08
CA THR A 45 -24.87 -13.79 7.68
C THR A 45 -24.44 -14.34 9.04
N GLY A 46 -23.17 -14.68 9.19
CA GLY A 46 -22.65 -15.27 10.42
C GLY A 46 -22.30 -14.25 11.50
N LEU A 47 -21.62 -13.17 11.12
CA LEU A 47 -21.08 -12.17 12.04
C LEU A 47 -21.86 -10.86 12.04
N GLY A 48 -22.75 -10.64 11.08
CA GLY A 48 -23.52 -9.40 10.96
C GLY A 48 -22.68 -8.15 10.68
N CYS A 49 -21.51 -8.31 10.07
CA CYS A 49 -20.56 -7.22 9.87
C CYS A 49 -20.23 -6.99 8.38
N PRO A 50 -19.70 -5.82 7.99
CA PRO A 50 -19.23 -5.56 6.64
C PRO A 50 -18.09 -6.50 6.22
N SER A 51 -18.14 -6.99 4.95
CA SER A 51 -17.05 -7.73 4.32
C SER A 51 -16.22 -6.78 3.47
N ILE A 52 -14.98 -6.57 3.87
CA ILE A 52 -14.04 -5.65 3.22
C ILE A 52 -13.05 -6.46 2.37
N PRO A 53 -12.79 -6.06 1.11
CA PRO A 53 -11.77 -6.69 0.29
C PRO A 53 -10.37 -6.51 0.87
N ASP A 54 -9.54 -7.54 0.78
CA ASP A 54 -8.14 -7.44 1.16
C ASP A 54 -7.33 -6.73 0.06
N LEU A 55 -6.67 -5.64 0.43
CA LEU A 55 -5.81 -4.86 -0.46
C LEU A 55 -4.64 -5.69 -1.01
N PHE A 56 -4.08 -6.60 -0.21
CA PHE A 56 -2.98 -7.46 -0.66
C PHE A 56 -3.41 -8.30 -1.86
N HIS A 57 -4.57 -8.96 -1.79
CA HIS A 57 -5.08 -9.77 -2.90
C HIS A 57 -5.39 -8.92 -4.13
N LEU A 58 -5.92 -7.72 -3.94
CA LEU A 58 -6.17 -6.78 -5.03
C LEU A 58 -4.88 -6.34 -5.73
N SER A 59 -3.87 -5.91 -4.95
CA SER A 59 -2.57 -5.51 -5.47
C SER A 59 -1.83 -6.67 -6.13
N HIS A 60 -1.95 -7.89 -5.58
CA HIS A 60 -1.41 -9.12 -6.14
C HIS A 60 -2.07 -9.46 -7.50
N ASP A 61 -3.40 -9.38 -7.61
CA ASP A 61 -4.13 -9.60 -8.86
C ASP A 61 -3.66 -8.63 -9.96
N LEU A 62 -3.49 -7.35 -9.62
CA LEU A 62 -2.92 -6.35 -10.51
C LEU A 62 -1.46 -6.71 -10.88
N ALA A 63 -0.61 -6.97 -9.89
CA ALA A 63 0.80 -7.28 -10.11
C ALA A 63 0.95 -8.52 -11.02
N LYS A 64 0.23 -9.60 -10.73
CA LYS A 64 0.22 -10.83 -11.53
C LYS A 64 -0.29 -10.59 -12.94
N GLY A 65 -1.30 -9.71 -13.09
CA GLY A 65 -1.88 -9.41 -14.41
C GLY A 65 -0.97 -8.62 -15.34
N TYR A 66 -0.19 -7.70 -14.80
CA TYR A 66 0.46 -6.65 -15.56
C TYR A 66 1.99 -6.64 -15.50
N SER A 67 2.60 -7.04 -14.38
CA SER A 67 4.07 -7.00 -14.22
C SER A 67 4.80 -7.86 -15.26
N LEU A 68 4.28 -9.03 -15.60
CA LEU A 68 4.92 -9.94 -16.55
C LEU A 68 5.09 -9.30 -17.93
N VAL A 69 4.12 -8.51 -18.38
CA VAL A 69 4.17 -7.84 -19.69
C VAL A 69 5.25 -6.76 -19.69
N ILE A 70 5.27 -5.88 -18.68
CA ILE A 70 6.24 -4.79 -18.57
C ILE A 70 7.66 -5.34 -18.48
N PHE A 71 7.90 -6.26 -17.54
CA PHE A 71 9.23 -6.82 -17.32
C PHE A 71 9.67 -7.80 -18.43
N GLY A 72 8.71 -8.39 -19.16
CA GLY A 72 8.97 -9.13 -20.39
C GLY A 72 9.56 -8.23 -21.48
N ARG A 73 8.97 -7.06 -21.72
CA ARG A 73 9.50 -6.06 -22.67
C ARG A 73 10.88 -5.54 -22.26
N LEU A 74 11.07 -5.27 -20.97
CA LEU A 74 12.39 -4.87 -20.45
C LEU A 74 13.44 -5.96 -20.67
N ARG A 75 13.10 -7.23 -20.45
CA ARG A 75 14.00 -8.36 -20.65
C ARG A 75 14.40 -8.47 -22.13
N GLN A 76 13.44 -8.38 -23.05
CA GLN A 76 13.69 -8.40 -24.49
C GLN A 76 14.63 -7.25 -24.93
N ALA A 77 14.37 -6.03 -24.44
CA ALA A 77 15.22 -4.88 -24.72
C ALA A 77 16.65 -5.07 -24.21
N LYS A 78 16.82 -5.59 -22.98
CA LYS A 78 18.15 -5.91 -22.43
C LYS A 78 18.88 -6.98 -23.23
N GLN A 79 18.20 -8.03 -23.68
CA GLN A 79 18.78 -9.07 -24.52
C GLN A 79 19.26 -8.51 -25.86
N ALA A 80 18.46 -7.64 -26.51
CA ALA A 80 18.85 -6.98 -27.75
C ALA A 80 20.09 -6.09 -27.58
N LEU A 81 20.14 -5.33 -26.50
CA LEU A 81 21.31 -4.49 -26.16
C LEU A 81 22.56 -5.34 -25.92
N GLU A 82 22.43 -6.44 -25.21
CA GLU A 82 23.56 -7.34 -24.94
C GLU A 82 24.08 -8.00 -26.23
N GLN A 83 23.21 -8.43 -27.11
CA GLN A 83 23.58 -8.96 -28.43
C GLN A 83 24.30 -7.90 -29.29
N ALA A 84 23.82 -6.65 -29.27
CA ALA A 84 24.48 -5.54 -29.98
C ALA A 84 25.89 -5.26 -29.43
N LYS A 85 26.07 -5.27 -28.10
CA LYS A 85 27.38 -5.10 -27.47
C LYS A 85 28.35 -6.23 -27.83
N GLN A 86 27.90 -7.48 -27.77
CA GLN A 86 28.71 -8.63 -28.16
C GLN A 86 29.10 -8.58 -29.67
N GLY A 87 28.19 -8.10 -30.54
CA GLY A 87 28.48 -7.85 -31.93
C GLY A 87 29.59 -6.79 -32.11
N LEU A 88 29.50 -5.68 -31.42
CA LEU A 88 30.52 -4.62 -31.44
C LEU A 88 31.89 -5.14 -30.92
N GLU A 89 31.89 -5.89 -29.83
CA GLU A 89 33.11 -6.45 -29.24
C GLU A 89 33.80 -7.45 -30.23
N LYS A 90 33.02 -8.29 -30.91
CA LYS A 90 33.56 -9.19 -31.94
C LYS A 90 34.20 -8.41 -33.09
N LEU A 91 33.54 -7.34 -33.57
CA LEU A 91 34.10 -6.51 -34.65
C LEU A 91 35.41 -5.83 -34.20
N GLN A 92 35.51 -5.39 -32.98
CA GLN A 92 36.72 -4.76 -32.45
C GLN A 92 37.90 -5.71 -32.24
N LYS A 93 37.66 -7.01 -32.08
CA LYS A 93 38.66 -8.06 -31.97
C LYS A 93 39.21 -8.53 -33.33
N HIS A 94 38.50 -8.30 -34.41
CA HIS A 94 38.91 -8.69 -35.78
C HIS A 94 39.61 -7.52 -36.45
N THR A 95 40.93 -7.63 -36.67
CA THR A 95 41.75 -6.63 -37.37
C THR A 95 42.04 -7.15 -38.78
N PRO A 96 41.93 -6.36 -39.87
CA PRO A 96 41.53 -4.93 -39.90
C PRO A 96 39.99 -4.79 -40.03
N THR A 97 39.35 -4.03 -39.11
CA THR A 97 37.92 -3.69 -39.23
C THR A 97 37.82 -2.26 -39.79
N GLU A 98 36.95 -2.08 -40.79
CA GLU A 98 36.72 -0.76 -41.37
C GLU A 98 36.06 0.16 -40.33
N PRO A 99 36.58 1.42 -40.17
CA PRO A 99 36.05 2.40 -39.17
C PRO A 99 34.52 2.59 -39.31
N GLU A 100 33.97 2.57 -40.51
CA GLU A 100 32.54 2.70 -40.73
C GLU A 100 31.72 1.54 -40.16
N GLN A 101 32.23 0.33 -40.16
CA GLN A 101 31.54 -0.84 -39.59
C GLN A 101 31.48 -0.71 -38.07
N VAL A 102 32.55 -0.24 -37.41
CA VAL A 102 32.60 0.00 -36.01
C VAL A 102 31.61 1.13 -35.63
N ALA A 103 31.59 2.24 -36.37
CA ALA A 103 30.66 3.33 -36.17
C ALA A 103 29.18 2.90 -36.28
N ARG A 104 28.87 2.07 -37.30
CA ARG A 104 27.51 1.50 -37.45
C ARG A 104 27.13 0.58 -36.30
N ALA A 105 28.04 -0.26 -35.83
CA ALA A 105 27.80 -1.14 -34.68
C ALA A 105 27.61 -0.33 -33.36
N GLN A 106 28.39 0.75 -33.15
CA GLN A 106 28.20 1.68 -32.03
C GLN A 106 26.85 2.39 -32.10
N GLY A 107 26.41 2.85 -33.26
CA GLY A 107 25.08 3.40 -33.50
C GLY A 107 23.98 2.41 -33.14
N TRP A 108 24.17 1.14 -33.52
CA TRP A 108 23.23 0.06 -33.17
C TRP A 108 23.15 -0.19 -31.66
N VAL A 109 24.27 -0.23 -30.94
CA VAL A 109 24.29 -0.33 -29.45
C VAL A 109 23.55 0.82 -28.83
N SER A 110 23.76 2.06 -29.30
CA SER A 110 23.04 3.24 -28.81
C SER A 110 21.54 3.16 -29.08
N ALA A 111 21.14 2.70 -30.27
CA ALA A 111 19.75 2.49 -30.62
C ALA A 111 19.07 1.42 -29.71
N CYS A 112 19.78 0.33 -29.39
CA CYS A 112 19.27 -0.71 -28.49
C CYS A 112 19.23 -0.27 -27.01
N ALA A 113 20.01 0.73 -26.60
CA ALA A 113 19.97 1.26 -25.25
C ALA A 113 18.68 2.06 -24.95
N THR A 114 18.16 2.77 -25.95
CA THR A 114 16.93 3.59 -25.81
C THR A 114 15.71 2.79 -25.32
N PRO A 115 15.34 1.65 -25.90
CA PRO A 115 14.26 0.81 -25.38
C PRO A 115 14.50 0.32 -23.94
N VAL A 116 15.75 0.04 -23.55
CA VAL A 116 16.06 -0.38 -22.18
C VAL A 116 15.72 0.73 -21.19
N HIS A 117 16.16 1.97 -21.46
CA HIS A 117 15.85 3.13 -20.61
C HIS A 117 14.34 3.40 -20.53
N HIS A 118 13.65 3.31 -21.68
CA HIS A 118 12.20 3.45 -21.74
C HIS A 118 11.49 2.44 -20.83
N TRP A 119 11.76 1.13 -21.02
CA TRP A 119 11.09 0.08 -20.22
C TRP A 119 11.50 0.06 -18.75
N GLN A 120 12.70 0.54 -18.42
CA GLN A 120 13.08 0.80 -17.03
C GLN A 120 12.23 1.92 -16.42
N GLY A 121 11.96 2.99 -17.17
CA GLY A 121 11.07 4.08 -16.78
C GLY A 121 9.64 3.58 -16.51
N VAL A 122 9.07 2.84 -17.47
CA VAL A 122 7.74 2.22 -17.35
C VAL A 122 7.68 1.29 -16.13
N GLY A 123 8.70 0.47 -15.92
CA GLY A 123 8.77 -0.43 -14.76
C GLY A 123 8.88 0.31 -13.42
N ARG A 124 9.53 1.48 -13.36
CA ARG A 124 9.54 2.33 -12.16
C ARG A 124 8.16 2.95 -11.91
N ALA A 125 7.54 3.54 -12.94
CA ALA A 125 6.19 4.10 -12.84
C ALA A 125 5.18 3.06 -12.37
N TRP A 126 5.21 1.85 -12.93
CA TRP A 126 4.37 0.73 -12.51
C TRP A 126 4.51 0.40 -11.01
N ARG A 127 5.75 0.26 -10.51
CA ARG A 127 5.98 0.01 -9.08
C ARG A 127 5.49 1.15 -8.21
N GLN A 128 5.64 2.39 -8.69
CA GLN A 128 5.15 3.58 -8.00
C GLN A 128 3.63 3.54 -7.88
N HIS A 129 2.89 3.21 -8.94
CA HIS A 129 1.44 3.05 -8.91
C HIS A 129 0.99 1.98 -7.90
N LEU A 130 1.63 0.81 -7.90
CA LEU A 130 1.33 -0.23 -6.89
C LEU A 130 1.59 0.25 -5.45
N ALA A 131 2.68 0.98 -5.23
CA ALA A 131 2.99 1.56 -3.92
C ALA A 131 1.97 2.65 -3.51
N ASN A 132 1.49 3.46 -4.47
CA ASN A 132 0.49 4.49 -4.22
C ASN A 132 -0.85 3.90 -3.76
N LEU A 133 -1.29 2.77 -4.33
CA LEU A 133 -2.51 2.10 -3.86
C LEU A 133 -2.48 1.79 -2.36
N SER A 134 -1.32 1.36 -1.84
CA SER A 134 -1.15 1.15 -0.41
C SER A 134 -1.11 2.45 0.39
N ARG A 135 -0.46 3.49 -0.14
CA ARG A 135 -0.32 4.79 0.53
C ARG A 135 -1.63 5.54 0.69
N ILE A 136 -2.54 5.40 -0.28
CA ILE A 136 -3.85 6.05 -0.28
C ILE A 136 -4.72 5.57 0.89
N LEU A 137 -4.54 4.34 1.35
CA LEU A 137 -5.36 3.73 2.42
C LEU A 137 -4.96 4.14 3.85
N HIS A 138 -3.97 5.00 4.03
CA HIS A 138 -3.66 5.51 5.36
C HIS A 138 -4.82 6.36 5.90
N PRO A 139 -5.16 6.30 7.20
CA PRO A 139 -6.23 7.13 7.78
C PRO A 139 -5.90 8.62 7.75
N TRP A 140 -4.62 8.96 7.65
CA TRP A 140 -4.15 10.33 7.40
C TRP A 140 -3.42 10.39 6.06
N ARG A 141 -3.66 11.47 5.32
CA ARG A 141 -2.97 11.69 4.04
C ARG A 141 -1.47 11.89 4.26
N LEU A 142 -0.65 11.15 3.49
CA LEU A 142 0.81 11.19 3.64
C LEU A 142 1.44 12.55 3.29
N ALA A 143 0.74 13.44 2.58
CA ALA A 143 1.29 14.73 2.20
C ALA A 143 1.31 15.75 3.35
N ASP A 144 0.29 15.72 4.23
CA ASP A 144 0.03 16.77 5.22
C ASP A 144 -0.54 16.27 6.55
N SER A 145 -0.71 14.96 6.68
CA SER A 145 -1.30 14.32 7.88
C SER A 145 -2.74 14.76 8.18
N ILE A 146 -3.49 15.20 7.17
CA ILE A 146 -4.92 15.49 7.32
C ILE A 146 -5.70 14.18 7.30
N CYS A 147 -6.69 14.05 8.21
CA CYS A 147 -7.62 12.93 8.25
C CYS A 147 -8.30 12.73 6.89
N GLN A 148 -8.42 11.49 6.45
CA GLN A 148 -9.11 11.13 5.22
C GLN A 148 -10.46 10.48 5.52
N THR A 149 -11.42 10.71 4.63
CA THR A 149 -12.70 10.02 4.57
C THR A 149 -12.64 8.88 3.56
N SER A 150 -13.54 7.89 3.68
CA SER A 150 -13.66 6.82 2.67
C SER A 150 -13.92 7.36 1.27
N LYS A 151 -14.67 8.45 1.13
CA LYS A 151 -14.96 9.08 -0.16
C LYS A 151 -13.67 9.64 -0.81
N GLU A 152 -12.86 10.37 -0.06
CA GLU A 152 -11.57 10.91 -0.57
C GLU A 152 -10.62 9.78 -0.96
N VAL A 153 -10.56 8.72 -0.15
CA VAL A 153 -9.77 7.53 -0.45
C VAL A 153 -10.28 6.82 -1.71
N GLU A 154 -11.59 6.68 -1.87
CA GLU A 154 -12.18 6.10 -3.08
C GLU A 154 -11.85 6.91 -4.33
N GLU A 155 -11.96 8.23 -4.28
CA GLU A 155 -11.61 9.13 -5.39
C GLU A 155 -10.12 9.01 -5.76
N GLN A 156 -9.22 8.98 -4.78
CA GLN A 156 -7.78 8.80 -5.00
C GLN A 156 -7.46 7.42 -5.61
N LEU A 157 -8.07 6.34 -5.09
CA LEU A 157 -7.88 5.00 -5.64
C LEU A 157 -8.38 4.90 -7.09
N ARG A 158 -9.51 5.52 -7.43
CA ARG A 158 -10.01 5.57 -8.80
C ARG A 158 -9.08 6.34 -9.72
N ALA A 159 -8.56 7.49 -9.27
CA ALA A 159 -7.58 8.27 -10.02
C ALA A 159 -6.29 7.47 -10.26
N GLU A 160 -5.82 6.74 -9.26
CA GLU A 160 -4.62 5.89 -9.38
C GLU A 160 -4.82 4.75 -10.39
N LEU A 161 -6.01 4.11 -10.41
CA LEU A 161 -6.32 3.11 -11.43
C LEU A 161 -6.40 3.70 -12.84
N GLN A 162 -6.96 4.90 -12.99
CA GLN A 162 -6.96 5.60 -14.29
C GLN A 162 -5.54 5.91 -14.75
N ALA A 163 -4.64 6.30 -13.83
CA ALA A 163 -3.23 6.51 -14.16
C ALA A 163 -2.53 5.22 -14.59
N ILE A 164 -2.88 4.08 -13.99
CA ILE A 164 -2.42 2.75 -14.43
C ILE A 164 -2.94 2.44 -15.85
N GLU A 165 -4.21 2.68 -16.14
CA GLU A 165 -4.78 2.50 -17.48
C GLU A 165 -4.01 3.35 -18.52
N ALA A 166 -3.82 4.63 -18.23
CA ALA A 166 -3.08 5.54 -19.10
C ALA A 166 -1.63 5.11 -19.32
N LEU A 167 -0.95 4.57 -18.29
CA LEU A 167 0.40 4.03 -18.43
C LEU A 167 0.43 2.88 -19.45
N PHE A 168 -0.56 2.00 -19.43
CA PHE A 168 -0.64 0.86 -20.36
C PHE A 168 -1.00 1.30 -21.79
N GLU A 169 -1.98 2.19 -21.93
CA GLU A 169 -2.39 2.73 -23.23
C GLU A 169 -1.25 3.48 -23.93
N THR A 170 -0.59 4.39 -23.21
CA THR A 170 0.53 5.19 -23.74
C THR A 170 1.70 4.34 -24.23
N ASN A 171 1.90 3.17 -23.59
CA ASN A 171 3.01 2.28 -23.92
C ASN A 171 2.60 1.10 -24.83
N GLY A 172 1.37 1.11 -25.36
CA GLY A 172 0.85 0.05 -26.23
C GLY A 172 0.87 -1.33 -25.59
N LEU A 173 0.66 -1.41 -24.27
CA LEU A 173 0.65 -2.67 -23.54
C LEU A 173 -0.75 -3.27 -23.51
N PRO A 174 -0.89 -4.60 -23.59
CA PRO A 174 -2.18 -5.26 -23.51
C PRO A 174 -2.80 -5.09 -22.13
N MET A 175 -4.04 -4.60 -22.09
CA MET A 175 -4.77 -4.36 -20.87
C MET A 175 -5.70 -5.55 -20.55
N LYS A 176 -5.60 -6.08 -19.33
CA LYS A 176 -6.51 -7.10 -18.80
C LYS A 176 -7.76 -6.43 -18.21
N ARG A 177 -8.69 -6.06 -19.07
CA ARG A 177 -9.91 -5.31 -18.68
C ARG A 177 -10.70 -5.98 -17.58
N ASP A 178 -10.81 -7.30 -17.56
CA ASP A 178 -11.54 -8.04 -16.53
C ASP A 178 -10.89 -7.90 -15.14
N THR A 179 -9.55 -7.95 -15.09
CA THR A 179 -8.82 -7.74 -13.83
C THR A 179 -9.04 -6.34 -13.30
N LEU A 180 -8.95 -5.33 -14.16
CA LEU A 180 -9.14 -3.94 -13.79
C LEU A 180 -10.59 -3.67 -13.35
N ALA A 181 -11.57 -4.16 -14.11
CA ALA A 181 -12.99 -4.05 -13.75
C ALA A 181 -13.32 -4.76 -12.41
N LYS A 182 -12.64 -5.89 -12.12
CA LYS A 182 -12.74 -6.56 -10.82
C LYS A 182 -12.22 -5.66 -9.70
N VAL A 183 -11.06 -5.04 -9.90
CA VAL A 183 -10.44 -4.12 -8.93
C VAL A 183 -11.31 -2.88 -8.73
N GLN A 184 -11.76 -2.24 -9.80
CA GLN A 184 -12.64 -1.07 -9.74
C GLN A 184 -13.92 -1.31 -8.94
N ARG A 185 -14.53 -2.50 -9.07
CA ARG A 185 -15.72 -2.87 -8.28
C ARG A 185 -15.44 -3.04 -6.79
N GLN A 186 -14.21 -3.28 -6.39
CA GLN A 186 -13.82 -3.51 -5.00
C GLN A 186 -13.38 -2.25 -4.27
N ILE A 187 -13.06 -1.17 -4.99
CA ILE A 187 -12.53 0.07 -4.42
C ILE A 187 -13.43 0.64 -3.32
N GLY A 188 -14.74 0.77 -3.58
CA GLY A 188 -15.67 1.30 -2.58
C GLY A 188 -15.72 0.47 -1.30
N GLY A 189 -15.52 -0.86 -1.41
CA GLY A 189 -15.42 -1.72 -0.24
C GLY A 189 -14.12 -1.54 0.54
N ILE A 190 -13.00 -1.28 -0.15
CA ILE A 190 -11.69 -1.05 0.48
C ILE A 190 -11.65 0.30 1.18
N SER A 191 -12.18 1.35 0.56
CA SER A 191 -12.16 2.71 1.12
C SER A 191 -12.90 2.79 2.47
N VAL A 192 -13.94 1.98 2.66
CA VAL A 192 -14.68 1.87 3.93
C VAL A 192 -13.79 1.49 5.12
N LEU A 193 -12.63 0.85 4.89
CA LEU A 193 -11.65 0.57 5.96
C LEU A 193 -11.28 1.81 6.75
N VAL A 194 -11.16 2.95 6.10
CA VAL A 194 -10.77 4.21 6.74
C VAL A 194 -11.87 4.68 7.68
N ASP A 195 -13.14 4.61 7.26
CA ASP A 195 -14.27 4.97 8.12
C ASP A 195 -14.43 4.00 9.30
N CYS A 196 -14.26 2.69 9.07
CA CYS A 196 -14.27 1.69 10.13
C CYS A 196 -13.17 1.95 11.17
N TRP A 197 -11.97 2.31 10.71
CA TRP A 197 -10.86 2.66 11.58
C TRP A 197 -11.17 3.90 12.42
N TRP A 198 -11.69 4.96 11.80
CA TRP A 198 -12.11 6.18 12.49
C TRP A 198 -13.24 5.92 13.49
N GLN A 199 -14.21 5.10 13.13
CA GLN A 199 -15.30 4.71 14.03
C GLN A 199 -14.75 4.04 15.29
N THR A 200 -13.80 3.10 15.15
CA THR A 200 -13.13 2.45 16.28
C THR A 200 -12.40 3.45 17.16
N VAL A 201 -11.58 4.31 16.57
CA VAL A 201 -10.82 5.34 17.30
C VAL A 201 -11.74 6.26 18.10
N ARG A 202 -12.81 6.77 17.48
CA ARG A 202 -13.75 7.67 18.16
C ARG A 202 -14.53 6.97 19.26
N GLN A 203 -14.86 5.71 19.09
CA GLN A 203 -15.48 4.89 20.13
C GLN A 203 -14.54 4.74 21.32
N ASP A 204 -13.26 4.45 21.10
CA ASP A 204 -12.26 4.32 22.15
C ASP A 204 -12.03 5.66 22.88
N LEU A 205 -11.92 6.77 22.14
CA LEU A 205 -11.79 8.11 22.75
C LEU A 205 -13.01 8.48 23.59
N THR A 206 -14.21 8.06 23.19
CA THR A 206 -15.45 8.25 23.95
C THR A 206 -15.43 7.44 25.26
N GLN A 207 -14.95 6.20 25.22
CA GLN A 207 -14.81 5.35 26.41
C GLN A 207 -13.81 5.92 27.42
N LEU A 208 -12.77 6.62 26.94
CA LEU A 208 -11.81 7.33 27.79
C LEU A 208 -12.38 8.59 28.45
N ALA A 209 -13.64 8.94 28.19
CA ALA A 209 -14.33 10.13 28.74
C ALA A 209 -13.53 11.43 28.54
N MET A 210 -12.80 11.56 27.44
CA MET A 210 -12.02 12.75 27.11
C MET A 210 -12.94 13.93 26.84
N THR A 211 -12.55 15.13 27.30
CA THR A 211 -13.25 16.35 26.91
C THR A 211 -13.09 16.59 25.39
N PRO A 212 -14.03 17.26 24.70
CA PRO A 212 -13.97 17.48 23.25
C PRO A 212 -12.63 18.08 22.79
N ARG A 213 -12.06 19.00 23.57
CA ARG A 213 -10.77 19.61 23.27
C ARG A 213 -9.60 18.60 23.30
N TRP A 214 -9.62 17.68 24.27
CA TRP A 214 -8.59 16.64 24.37
C TRP A 214 -8.78 15.54 23.32
N ALA A 215 -10.02 15.20 23.02
CA ALA A 215 -10.33 14.25 21.95
C ALA A 215 -9.86 14.79 20.59
N GLN A 216 -10.14 16.05 20.27
CA GLN A 216 -9.67 16.71 19.06
C GLN A 216 -8.14 16.76 18.99
N TRP A 217 -7.46 17.13 20.08
CA TRP A 217 -6.00 17.10 20.15
C TRP A 217 -5.43 15.69 19.91
N ALA A 218 -6.09 14.67 20.44
CA ALA A 218 -5.68 13.30 20.25
C ALA A 218 -5.84 12.87 18.77
N GLU A 219 -6.98 13.16 18.14
CA GLU A 219 -7.24 12.86 16.73
C GLU A 219 -6.27 13.60 15.79
N ASP A 220 -6.00 14.88 16.04
CA ASP A 220 -5.23 15.73 15.14
C ASP A 220 -3.71 15.61 15.31
N LEU A 221 -3.23 15.24 16.50
CA LEU A 221 -1.79 15.30 16.78
C LEU A 221 -1.23 14.05 17.46
N LEU A 222 -1.86 13.54 18.51
CA LEU A 222 -1.32 12.40 19.25
C LEU A 222 -1.36 11.11 18.42
N LEU A 223 -2.51 10.80 17.85
CA LEU A 223 -2.70 9.60 17.06
C LEU A 223 -1.89 9.61 15.75
N PRO A 224 -1.90 10.70 14.93
CA PRO A 224 -1.05 10.74 13.75
C PRO A 224 0.44 10.66 14.09
N ARG A 225 0.88 11.28 15.20
CA ARG A 225 2.26 11.16 15.68
C ARG A 225 2.63 9.68 15.93
N ALA A 226 1.84 8.99 16.74
CA ALA A 226 2.06 7.57 17.04
C ALA A 226 2.00 6.69 15.78
N TYR A 227 1.03 6.94 14.91
CA TYR A 227 0.85 6.24 13.65
C TYR A 227 2.05 6.39 12.73
N TRP A 228 2.52 7.62 12.48
CA TRP A 228 3.64 7.86 11.57
C TRP A 228 4.97 7.35 12.12
N HIS A 229 5.18 7.35 13.45
CA HIS A 229 6.31 6.67 14.08
C HIS A 229 6.32 5.18 13.75
N GLU A 230 5.17 4.52 13.89
CA GLU A 230 5.05 3.10 13.60
C GLU A 230 5.21 2.82 12.09
N GLN A 231 4.63 3.65 11.22
CA GLN A 231 4.83 3.53 9.78
C GLN A 231 6.31 3.73 9.39
N LEU A 232 7.01 4.69 9.99
CA LEU A 232 8.44 4.92 9.76
C LEU A 232 9.29 3.70 10.14
N ARG A 233 8.94 3.04 11.25
CA ARG A 233 9.60 1.83 11.72
C ARG A 233 9.39 0.63 10.79
N ARG A 234 8.18 0.46 10.25
CA ARG A 234 7.79 -0.67 9.38
C ARG A 234 8.23 -0.50 7.94
N THR A 235 8.30 0.74 7.45
CA THR A 235 8.57 1.02 6.05
C THR A 235 10.01 0.71 5.68
N ARG A 236 10.20 -0.16 4.69
CA ARG A 236 11.51 -0.56 4.15
C ARG A 236 11.92 0.25 2.91
N HIS A 237 10.96 0.81 2.19
CA HIS A 237 11.20 1.54 0.94
C HIS A 237 11.79 2.93 1.24
N PRO A 238 13.01 3.28 0.75
CA PRO A 238 13.72 4.50 1.16
C PRO A 238 12.94 5.79 0.88
N GLU A 239 12.34 5.91 -0.31
CA GLU A 239 11.59 7.11 -0.70
C GLU A 239 10.35 7.31 0.16
N GLN A 240 9.58 6.24 0.41
CA GLN A 240 8.42 6.28 1.29
C GLN A 240 8.83 6.61 2.73
N LYS A 241 9.94 6.03 3.19
CA LYS A 241 10.50 6.31 4.51
C LYS A 241 10.86 7.79 4.67
N ALA A 242 11.48 8.40 3.64
CA ALA A 242 11.79 9.82 3.63
C ALA A 242 10.53 10.70 3.68
N GLN A 243 9.48 10.34 2.93
CA GLN A 243 8.19 11.06 2.96
C GLN A 243 7.54 10.98 4.34
N ILE A 244 7.48 9.78 4.94
CA ILE A 244 6.93 9.60 6.30
C ILE A 244 7.74 10.40 7.33
N ALA A 245 9.07 10.40 7.24
CA ALA A 245 9.91 11.19 8.15
C ALA A 245 9.63 12.70 8.05
N CYS A 246 9.41 13.21 6.84
CA CYS A 246 9.07 14.62 6.62
C CYS A 246 7.71 14.98 7.27
N VAL A 247 6.69 14.15 7.05
CA VAL A 247 5.35 14.35 7.65
C VAL A 247 5.42 14.25 9.17
N LEU A 248 6.12 13.24 9.69
CA LEU A 248 6.29 13.06 11.12
C LEU A 248 6.95 14.28 11.78
N GLN A 249 7.99 14.85 11.18
CA GLN A 249 8.63 16.06 11.66
C GLN A 249 7.65 17.23 11.76
N ALA A 250 6.77 17.41 10.77
CA ALA A 250 5.74 18.45 10.80
C ALA A 250 4.72 18.21 11.91
N VAL A 251 4.28 16.96 12.08
CA VAL A 251 3.34 16.56 13.14
C VAL A 251 3.98 16.76 14.53
N GLU A 252 5.23 16.39 14.72
CA GLU A 252 5.95 16.60 15.99
C GLU A 252 6.08 18.07 16.34
N ALA A 253 6.46 18.91 15.38
CA ALA A 253 6.53 20.34 15.58
C ALA A 253 5.15 20.98 15.92
N ALA A 254 4.06 20.46 15.37
CA ALA A 254 2.70 20.88 15.72
C ALA A 254 2.29 20.37 17.11
N PHE A 255 2.61 19.11 17.43
CA PHE A 255 2.35 18.50 18.73
C PHE A 255 3.02 19.27 19.88
N GLU A 256 4.31 19.58 19.78
CA GLU A 256 5.06 20.34 20.79
C GLU A 256 4.50 21.75 21.02
N ARG A 257 4.05 22.41 19.96
CA ARG A 257 3.50 23.78 20.05
C ARG A 257 2.08 23.83 20.59
N HIS A 258 1.35 22.71 20.57
CA HIS A 258 -0.07 22.72 20.92
C HIS A 258 -0.31 22.97 22.41
N PRO A 259 -1.32 23.81 22.80
CA PRO A 259 -1.58 24.15 24.22
C PRO A 259 -1.95 22.95 25.10
N CYS A 260 -2.54 21.89 24.55
CA CYS A 260 -2.82 20.68 25.31
C CYS A 260 -1.51 19.94 25.66
N THR A 261 -0.61 19.79 24.71
CA THR A 261 0.70 19.15 24.94
C THR A 261 1.49 19.88 26.04
N ARG A 262 1.52 21.21 26.01
CA ARG A 262 2.21 22.02 27.02
C ARG A 262 1.62 21.91 28.44
N LYS A 263 0.40 21.41 28.56
CA LYS A 263 -0.26 21.16 29.85
C LYS A 263 -0.03 19.74 30.38
N LEU A 264 0.56 18.86 29.60
CA LEU A 264 0.89 17.51 30.06
C LEU A 264 2.00 17.57 31.11
N LYS A 265 1.88 16.72 32.13
CA LYS A 265 2.97 16.51 33.07
C LYS A 265 4.17 15.85 32.40
N PRO A 266 5.41 16.18 32.83
CA PRO A 266 6.62 15.59 32.22
C PRO A 266 6.63 14.06 32.19
N GLU A 267 6.08 13.42 33.23
CA GLU A 267 6.01 11.96 33.30
C GLU A 267 5.07 11.37 32.22
N VAL A 268 3.98 12.06 31.89
CA VAL A 268 3.05 11.66 30.82
C VAL A 268 3.70 11.84 29.47
N LEU A 269 4.41 12.94 29.24
CA LEU A 269 5.18 13.17 28.01
C LEU A 269 6.24 12.08 27.81
N ALA A 270 7.04 11.79 28.84
CA ALA A 270 8.02 10.70 28.80
C ALA A 270 7.39 9.32 28.60
N GLY A 271 6.14 9.12 29.07
CA GLY A 271 5.33 7.93 28.77
C GLY A 271 4.97 7.83 27.29
N LEU A 272 4.49 8.92 26.70
CA LEU A 272 4.13 8.99 25.27
C LEU A 272 5.33 8.82 24.34
N GLU A 273 6.50 9.31 24.72
CA GLU A 273 7.76 9.09 23.98
C GLU A 273 8.16 7.62 23.97
N ARG A 274 7.96 6.90 25.07
CA ARG A 274 8.21 5.45 25.15
C ARG A 274 7.24 4.63 24.30
N VAL A 275 5.97 5.05 24.22
CA VAL A 275 4.95 4.38 23.42
C VAL A 275 5.17 4.63 21.91
N GLY A 276 5.66 5.81 21.53
CA GLY A 276 6.10 6.09 20.16
C GLY A 276 7.27 5.22 19.69
N GLY A 277 8.06 4.66 20.61
CA GLY A 277 9.14 3.69 20.35
C GLY A 277 8.75 2.22 20.55
N GLY A 278 7.58 1.91 21.12
CA GLY A 278 7.07 0.58 21.41
C GLY A 278 5.73 0.31 20.72
N ALA A 279 5.48 -0.94 20.33
CA ALA A 279 4.24 -1.36 19.67
C ALA A 279 3.00 -0.89 20.44
N CYS A 280 2.06 -0.22 19.77
CA CYS A 280 0.71 -0.04 20.29
C CYS A 280 0.09 -1.43 20.51
N PRO A 281 -0.25 -1.82 21.76
CA PRO A 281 -0.94 -3.07 21.99
C PRO A 281 -2.39 -2.91 21.51
N GLY A 282 -2.74 -3.63 20.45
CA GLY A 282 -4.13 -3.74 19.99
C GLY A 282 -4.40 -3.51 18.51
N VAL A 283 -3.54 -2.85 17.75
CA VAL A 283 -3.68 -2.81 16.28
C VAL A 283 -2.98 -4.06 15.74
N SER A 284 -3.74 -5.12 15.52
CA SER A 284 -3.22 -6.34 14.94
C SER A 284 -2.54 -6.04 13.61
N ALA A 285 -1.29 -6.50 13.49
CA ALA A 285 -0.36 -6.26 12.39
C ALA A 285 -0.81 -6.79 11.01
N GLY A 286 -2.07 -7.21 10.87
CA GLY A 286 -2.59 -7.90 9.70
C GLY A 286 -3.11 -7.03 8.56
N VAL A 287 -3.35 -5.74 8.78
CA VAL A 287 -4.03 -4.91 7.77
C VAL A 287 -3.07 -4.12 6.89
N PHE A 288 -1.84 -3.82 7.35
CA PHE A 288 -0.92 -2.94 6.62
C PHE A 288 0.50 -3.49 6.44
N GLY A 289 0.73 -4.78 6.63
CA GLY A 289 2.04 -5.41 6.52
C GLY A 289 2.10 -6.44 5.41
N GLY A 290 2.60 -6.00 4.24
CA GLY A 290 2.93 -6.88 3.13
C GLY A 290 3.83 -6.13 2.14
#